data_efa40c5549ced3cafe450a5217d4e9a3
#
_entry.id   efa40c5549ced3cafe450a5217d4e9a3
#
_cell.length_a   1.000
_cell.length_b   1.000
_cell.length_c   1.000
_cell.angle_alpha   90.00
_cell.angle_beta   90.00
_cell.angle_gamma   90.00
#
_symmetry.space_group_name_H-M   'P 1'
#
loop_
_entity.id
_entity.type
_entity.pdbx_description
1 polymer ?
#
loop_
_entity_poly.entity_id
_entity_poly.type
_entity_poly.pdbx_seq_one_letter_code
_entity_poly.pdbx_strand_id
1 'polypeptide(L)'
;LDTVLRWFSAQVEKVPLGDLADNLSKWADKNTAGLIKKTGVQVTGDTALVLQNALLFAAQWDTPFKAEDTREGTFTRADGSTTQTKFMHGTRIIPYARGRDWAAVRLGYQGGELDGQGLAMDVVLPNQGTSPADLPPATWAQASAALDQAAAGSDQNEVKIVLPKLDLTSGPVELLEMLKALGLDTSSLDGIALGLSISQVVQQVRLLVDEEGTVAAALTEVGLTAGAAPDQSKPIDFVVDHPYVLRLRDLATGTTLVQAAIMGPAA
;
A
#
# COMPACT_ATOMS: atom_id res chain seq x y z
N LEU A 1 29.36 3.40 -10.50
CA LEU A 1 28.70 2.13 -10.76
C LEU A 1 28.82 1.17 -9.57
N ASP A 2 30.03 0.99 -9.03
CA ASP A 2 30.28 0.09 -7.89
C ASP A 2 29.46 0.41 -6.64
N THR A 3 29.21 1.69 -6.37
CA THR A 3 28.36 2.14 -5.26
C THR A 3 26.92 1.64 -5.40
N VAL A 4 26.34 1.76 -6.60
CA VAL A 4 24.96 1.36 -6.87
C VAL A 4 24.81 -0.17 -6.78
N LEU A 5 25.74 -0.91 -7.33
CA LEU A 5 25.78 -2.37 -7.25
C LEU A 5 25.92 -2.85 -5.80
N ARG A 6 26.83 -2.19 -5.03
CA ARG A 6 27.19 -2.62 -3.68
C ARG A 6 26.11 -2.30 -2.63
N TRP A 7 25.51 -1.11 -2.72
CA TRP A 7 24.59 -0.63 -1.68
C TRP A 7 23.13 -0.87 -2.00
N PHE A 8 22.78 -1.03 -3.28
CA PHE A 8 21.38 -1.20 -3.70
C PHE A 8 21.12 -2.55 -4.37
N SER A 9 22.13 -3.43 -4.43
CA SER A 9 22.04 -4.72 -5.15
C SER A 9 21.47 -4.57 -6.57
N ALA A 10 21.71 -3.42 -7.18
CA ALA A 10 21.16 -3.09 -8.48
C ALA A 10 21.85 -3.90 -9.58
N GLN A 11 21.12 -4.26 -10.61
CA GLN A 11 21.66 -4.83 -11.84
C GLN A 11 21.87 -3.71 -12.86
N VAL A 12 22.93 -3.82 -13.64
CA VAL A 12 23.23 -2.87 -14.72
C VAL A 12 23.35 -3.63 -16.02
N GLU A 13 22.51 -3.25 -16.97
CA GLU A 13 22.47 -3.89 -18.29
C GLU A 13 22.66 -2.84 -19.39
N LYS A 14 23.36 -3.23 -20.45
CA LYS A 14 23.46 -2.45 -21.69
C LYS A 14 22.48 -3.03 -22.69
N VAL A 15 21.52 -2.25 -23.08
CA VAL A 15 20.45 -2.68 -23.97
C VAL A 15 20.41 -1.76 -25.19
N PRO A 16 20.33 -2.28 -26.42
CA PRO A 16 20.08 -1.45 -27.59
C PRO A 16 18.80 -0.63 -27.43
N LEU A 17 18.81 0.63 -27.90
CA LEU A 17 17.68 1.53 -27.72
C LEU A 17 16.36 0.96 -28.25
N GLY A 18 16.41 0.24 -29.37
CA GLY A 18 15.24 -0.39 -29.98
C GLY A 18 14.60 -1.49 -29.15
N ASP A 19 15.37 -2.14 -28.26
CA ASP A 19 14.93 -3.24 -27.40
C ASP A 19 14.64 -2.78 -25.97
N LEU A 20 14.91 -1.50 -25.65
CA LEU A 20 14.92 -1.01 -24.28
C LEU A 20 13.52 -1.08 -23.64
N ALA A 21 12.46 -0.68 -24.33
CA ALA A 21 11.09 -0.72 -23.79
C ALA A 21 10.62 -2.15 -23.48
N ASP A 22 10.95 -3.10 -24.34
CA ASP A 22 10.64 -4.52 -24.13
C ASP A 22 11.44 -5.11 -22.97
N ASN A 23 12.72 -4.74 -22.86
CA ASN A 23 13.58 -5.17 -21.75
C ASN A 23 13.08 -4.65 -20.40
N LEU A 24 12.74 -3.36 -20.32
CA LEU A 24 12.16 -2.75 -19.12
C LEU A 24 10.84 -3.42 -18.74
N SER A 25 9.99 -3.73 -19.71
CA SER A 25 8.72 -4.42 -19.47
C SER A 25 8.92 -5.84 -18.96
N LYS A 26 9.83 -6.62 -19.54
CA LYS A 26 10.18 -7.96 -19.06
C LYS A 26 10.77 -7.95 -17.67
N TRP A 27 11.57 -6.93 -17.36
CA TRP A 27 12.13 -6.75 -16.02
C TRP A 27 11.04 -6.45 -15.00
N ALA A 28 10.09 -5.54 -15.32
CA ALA A 28 8.96 -5.22 -14.47
C ALA A 28 8.08 -6.45 -14.21
N ASP A 29 7.71 -7.18 -15.26
CA ASP A 29 6.92 -8.42 -15.18
C ASP A 29 7.58 -9.46 -14.26
N LYS A 30 8.87 -9.72 -14.47
CA LYS A 30 9.64 -10.66 -13.64
C LYS A 30 9.74 -10.24 -12.18
N ASN A 31 10.02 -8.97 -11.90
CA ASN A 31 10.28 -8.48 -10.54
C ASN A 31 8.99 -8.08 -9.78
N THR A 32 7.84 -8.14 -10.43
CA THR A 32 6.52 -7.92 -9.81
C THR A 32 5.62 -9.15 -9.88
N ALA A 33 6.19 -10.34 -10.09
CA ALA A 33 5.44 -11.59 -10.20
C ALA A 33 4.28 -11.52 -11.23
N GLY A 34 4.50 -10.86 -12.36
CA GLY A 34 3.50 -10.72 -13.43
C GLY A 34 2.45 -9.62 -13.21
N LEU A 35 2.54 -8.86 -12.13
CA LEU A 35 1.56 -7.83 -11.79
C LEU A 35 1.69 -6.58 -12.65
N ILE A 36 2.92 -6.19 -13.02
CA ILE A 36 3.21 -5.08 -13.92
C ILE A 36 3.86 -5.63 -15.20
N LYS A 37 3.06 -5.79 -16.24
CA LYS A 37 3.49 -6.40 -17.52
C LYS A 37 4.16 -5.44 -18.48
N LYS A 38 3.96 -4.13 -18.31
CA LYS A 38 4.51 -3.11 -19.19
C LYS A 38 5.09 -1.97 -18.38
N THR A 39 6.27 -1.50 -18.78
CA THR A 39 6.87 -0.30 -18.18
C THR A 39 6.04 0.95 -18.51
N GLY A 40 6.00 1.88 -17.57
CA GLY A 40 5.44 3.22 -17.80
C GLY A 40 6.45 4.21 -18.39
N VAL A 41 7.70 3.81 -18.50
CA VAL A 41 8.77 4.68 -19.04
C VAL A 41 8.59 4.88 -20.55
N GLN A 42 8.63 6.13 -20.99
CA GLN A 42 8.62 6.48 -22.41
C GLN A 42 10.06 6.49 -22.94
N VAL A 43 10.38 5.52 -23.77
CA VAL A 43 11.69 5.43 -24.44
C VAL A 43 11.70 6.32 -25.68
N THR A 44 12.63 7.27 -25.71
CA THR A 44 12.83 8.19 -26.86
C THR A 44 14.21 8.01 -27.45
N GLY A 45 14.49 8.64 -28.61
CA GLY A 45 15.81 8.59 -29.25
C GLY A 45 16.94 9.14 -28.40
N ASP A 46 16.62 10.01 -27.43
CA ASP A 46 17.59 10.65 -26.53
C ASP A 46 17.72 9.92 -25.18
N THR A 47 17.03 8.78 -25.00
CA THR A 47 17.10 8.00 -23.76
C THR A 47 18.47 7.35 -23.63
N ALA A 48 19.26 7.81 -22.67
CA ALA A 48 20.64 7.33 -22.43
C ALA A 48 20.75 6.44 -21.18
N LEU A 49 19.90 6.63 -20.18
CA LEU A 49 19.89 5.87 -18.93
C LEU A 49 18.47 5.75 -18.41
N VAL A 50 18.10 4.57 -17.94
CA VAL A 50 16.85 4.32 -17.21
C VAL A 50 17.21 3.71 -15.86
N LEU A 51 16.68 4.29 -14.79
CA LEU A 51 16.67 3.71 -13.46
C LEU A 51 15.27 3.15 -13.20
N GLN A 52 15.18 1.86 -12.95
CA GLN A 52 13.92 1.18 -12.68
C GLN A 52 13.97 0.49 -11.32
N ASN A 53 12.91 0.66 -10.55
CA ASN A 53 12.71 -0.01 -9.28
C ASN A 53 11.33 -0.66 -9.27
N ALA A 54 11.19 -1.80 -8.60
CA ALA A 54 9.93 -2.47 -8.36
C ALA A 54 9.82 -2.82 -6.89
N LEU A 55 8.67 -2.54 -6.30
CA LEU A 55 8.29 -3.00 -4.98
C LEU A 55 7.14 -3.99 -5.13
N LEU A 56 7.38 -5.22 -4.68
CA LEU A 56 6.35 -6.24 -4.52
C LEU A 56 6.11 -6.43 -3.02
N PHE A 57 4.88 -6.23 -2.60
CA PHE A 57 4.43 -6.59 -1.26
C PHE A 57 3.41 -7.73 -1.38
N ALA A 58 3.72 -8.86 -0.77
CA ALA A 58 2.85 -10.03 -0.74
C ALA A 58 2.88 -10.62 0.67
N ALA A 59 1.75 -10.59 1.36
CA ALA A 59 1.63 -11.11 2.72
C ALA A 59 0.20 -11.55 3.00
N GLN A 60 0.03 -12.66 3.73
CA GLN A 60 -1.27 -13.14 4.19
C GLN A 60 -1.65 -12.44 5.49
N TRP A 61 -2.96 -12.21 5.69
CA TRP A 61 -3.44 -11.74 6.98
C TRP A 61 -3.09 -12.74 8.09
N ASP A 62 -2.80 -12.25 9.27
CA ASP A 62 -2.69 -13.09 10.47
C ASP A 62 -4.01 -13.83 10.74
N THR A 63 -5.10 -13.15 10.49
CA THR A 63 -6.47 -13.68 10.55
C THR A 63 -7.17 -13.35 9.23
N PRO A 64 -7.28 -14.30 8.27
CA PRO A 64 -7.98 -14.08 7.00
C PRO A 64 -9.46 -13.73 7.17
N PHE A 65 -10.04 -13.05 6.19
CA PHE A 65 -11.48 -12.89 6.09
C PHE A 65 -12.09 -14.16 5.50
N LYS A 66 -13.33 -14.46 5.86
CA LYS A 66 -14.06 -15.59 5.29
C LYS A 66 -14.70 -15.19 3.97
N ALA A 67 -14.45 -15.96 2.92
CA ALA A 67 -14.99 -15.66 1.60
C ALA A 67 -16.53 -15.69 1.57
N GLU A 68 -17.15 -16.55 2.39
CA GLU A 68 -18.61 -16.63 2.53
C GLU A 68 -19.23 -15.38 3.19
N ASP A 69 -18.44 -14.58 3.92
CA ASP A 69 -18.88 -13.35 4.54
C ASP A 69 -18.67 -12.13 3.65
N THR A 70 -18.01 -12.29 2.48
CA THR A 70 -17.84 -11.21 1.50
C THR A 70 -19.14 -10.95 0.76
N ARG A 71 -19.59 -9.69 0.76
CA ARG A 71 -20.87 -9.26 0.19
C ARG A 71 -20.73 -8.01 -0.65
N GLU A 72 -21.63 -7.86 -1.62
CA GLU A 72 -21.73 -6.62 -2.38
C GLU A 72 -22.29 -5.50 -1.49
N GLY A 73 -21.74 -4.29 -1.70
CA GLY A 73 -22.16 -3.10 -0.98
C GLY A 73 -21.79 -1.84 -1.78
N THR A 74 -22.28 -0.71 -1.29
CA THR A 74 -22.09 0.58 -1.94
C THR A 74 -20.88 1.30 -1.35
N PHE A 75 -19.96 1.73 -2.21
CA PHE A 75 -18.88 2.65 -1.85
C PHE A 75 -19.19 4.04 -2.43
N THR A 76 -19.10 5.07 -1.60
CA THR A 76 -19.29 6.47 -2.00
C THR A 76 -17.95 7.11 -2.31
N ARG A 77 -17.72 7.55 -3.54
CA ARG A 77 -16.47 8.21 -3.95
C ARG A 77 -16.39 9.66 -3.44
N ALA A 78 -15.22 10.27 -3.55
CA ALA A 78 -14.99 11.65 -3.12
C ALA A 78 -15.85 12.69 -3.86
N ASP A 79 -16.26 12.41 -5.08
CA ASP A 79 -17.16 13.25 -5.89
C ASP A 79 -18.65 13.04 -5.57
N GLY A 80 -18.96 12.19 -4.59
CA GLY A 80 -20.32 11.82 -4.18
C GLY A 80 -20.96 10.75 -5.07
N SER A 81 -20.32 10.32 -6.14
CA SER A 81 -20.80 9.17 -6.94
C SER A 81 -20.65 7.87 -6.15
N THR A 82 -21.46 6.89 -6.49
CA THR A 82 -21.43 5.58 -5.83
C THR A 82 -21.00 4.47 -6.79
N THR A 83 -20.40 3.43 -6.25
CA THR A 83 -20.09 2.20 -7.00
C THR A 83 -20.42 0.99 -6.15
N GLN A 84 -20.82 -0.10 -6.79
CA GLN A 84 -20.95 -1.40 -6.13
C GLN A 84 -19.58 -2.08 -6.11
N THR A 85 -19.23 -2.63 -4.96
CA THR A 85 -18.00 -3.40 -4.80
C THR A 85 -18.20 -4.48 -3.75
N LYS A 86 -17.28 -5.43 -3.70
CA LYS A 86 -17.31 -6.50 -2.70
C LYS A 86 -16.62 -6.04 -1.42
N PHE A 87 -17.29 -6.19 -0.30
CA PHE A 87 -16.76 -5.91 1.02
C PHE A 87 -16.53 -7.20 1.79
N MET A 88 -15.35 -7.33 2.33
CA MET A 88 -14.96 -8.37 3.28
C MET A 88 -15.47 -7.98 4.66
N HIS A 89 -16.12 -8.90 5.36
CA HIS A 89 -16.63 -8.69 6.70
C HIS A 89 -15.89 -9.56 7.71
N GLY A 90 -15.59 -9.02 8.88
CA GLY A 90 -14.97 -9.77 9.96
C GLY A 90 -15.13 -9.07 11.30
N THR A 91 -15.06 -9.84 12.39
CA THR A 91 -14.98 -9.31 13.75
C THR A 91 -13.65 -9.76 14.36
N ARG A 92 -12.88 -8.83 14.90
CA ARG A 92 -11.52 -9.10 15.37
C ARG A 92 -11.19 -8.25 16.59
N ILE A 93 -10.31 -8.77 17.42
CA ILE A 93 -9.68 -8.00 18.50
C ILE A 93 -8.40 -7.42 17.93
N ILE A 94 -8.39 -6.12 17.64
CA ILE A 94 -7.28 -5.43 16.96
C ILE A 94 -7.09 -4.01 17.50
N PRO A 95 -5.90 -3.41 17.28
CA PRO A 95 -5.67 -2.00 17.58
C PRO A 95 -6.66 -1.10 16.84
N TYR A 96 -7.33 -0.26 17.59
CA TYR A 96 -8.24 0.78 17.12
C TYR A 96 -7.82 2.11 17.72
N ALA A 97 -7.82 3.14 16.89
CA ALA A 97 -7.55 4.50 17.32
C ALA A 97 -8.53 5.48 16.69
N ARG A 98 -8.76 6.61 17.36
CA ARG A 98 -9.65 7.66 16.87
C ARG A 98 -9.04 9.03 17.13
N GLY A 99 -9.03 9.86 16.09
CA GLY A 99 -8.74 11.28 16.17
C GLY A 99 -10.02 12.11 16.09
N ARG A 100 -9.84 13.42 15.90
CA ARG A 100 -10.96 14.35 15.73
C ARG A 100 -11.71 14.08 14.43
N ASP A 101 -10.97 13.88 13.34
CA ASP A 101 -11.51 13.87 11.97
C ASP A 101 -11.29 12.50 11.27
N TRP A 102 -10.89 11.48 12.01
CA TRP A 102 -10.60 10.15 11.50
C TRP A 102 -10.77 9.04 12.56
N ALA A 103 -10.95 7.82 12.10
CA ALA A 103 -10.76 6.60 12.87
C ALA A 103 -9.77 5.69 12.14
N ALA A 104 -9.12 4.77 12.85
CA ALA A 104 -8.14 3.88 12.26
C ALA A 104 -8.13 2.51 12.93
N VAL A 105 -7.79 1.49 12.15
CA VAL A 105 -7.54 0.12 12.62
C VAL A 105 -6.21 -0.39 12.06
N ARG A 106 -5.62 -1.36 12.74
CA ARG A 106 -4.43 -2.08 12.27
C ARG A 106 -4.75 -3.54 12.04
N LEU A 107 -4.44 -4.05 10.87
CA LEU A 107 -4.53 -5.45 10.48
C LEU A 107 -3.12 -6.02 10.35
N GLY A 108 -2.83 -7.09 11.08
CA GLY A 108 -1.54 -7.77 11.04
C GLY A 108 -1.43 -8.73 9.86
N TYR A 109 -0.19 -8.96 9.43
CA TYR A 109 0.15 -10.02 8.49
C TYR A 109 0.85 -11.18 9.21
N GLN A 110 0.74 -12.39 8.65
CA GLN A 110 1.39 -13.58 9.20
C GLN A 110 2.89 -13.39 9.35
N GLY A 111 3.45 -13.99 10.40
CA GLY A 111 4.88 -13.93 10.71
C GLY A 111 5.31 -12.71 11.50
N GLY A 112 4.37 -11.89 11.97
CA GLY A 112 4.62 -10.77 12.86
C GLY A 112 3.58 -10.67 13.97
N GLU A 113 3.96 -10.11 15.11
CA GLU A 113 3.04 -9.76 16.18
C GLU A 113 2.66 -8.27 16.06
N LEU A 114 1.43 -7.92 16.41
CA LEU A 114 0.97 -6.52 16.34
C LEU A 114 1.59 -5.61 17.40
N ASP A 115 2.36 -6.18 18.30
CA ASP A 115 3.03 -5.51 19.43
C ASP A 115 4.30 -4.71 19.06
N GLY A 116 4.61 -4.59 17.77
CA GLY A 116 5.75 -3.82 17.25
C GLY A 116 6.77 -4.65 16.47
N GLN A 117 6.46 -5.89 16.17
CA GLN A 117 7.27 -6.72 15.28
C GLN A 117 6.42 -7.23 14.11
N GLY A 118 6.97 -7.16 12.89
CA GLY A 118 6.34 -7.67 11.70
C GLY A 118 5.70 -6.61 10.81
N LEU A 119 4.85 -7.08 9.90
CA LEU A 119 4.21 -6.25 8.90
C LEU A 119 2.72 -6.04 9.25
N ALA A 120 2.21 -4.86 8.98
CA ALA A 120 0.81 -4.54 9.19
C ALA A 120 0.26 -3.57 8.14
N MET A 121 -1.06 -3.58 7.97
CA MET A 121 -1.81 -2.56 7.27
C MET A 121 -2.56 -1.68 8.26
N ASP A 122 -2.25 -0.40 8.28
CA ASP A 122 -3.07 0.62 8.94
C ASP A 122 -4.10 1.12 7.93
N VAL A 123 -5.38 1.05 8.29
CA VAL A 123 -6.49 1.62 7.53
C VAL A 123 -6.96 2.86 8.28
N VAL A 124 -6.79 4.03 7.68
CA VAL A 124 -7.20 5.32 8.25
C VAL A 124 -8.38 5.87 7.48
N LEU A 125 -9.52 5.93 8.14
CA LEU A 125 -10.79 6.35 7.58
C LEU A 125 -11.11 7.76 8.07
N PRO A 126 -11.12 8.80 7.20
CA PRO A 126 -11.63 10.12 7.53
C PRO A 126 -13.10 10.07 7.96
N ASN A 127 -13.59 11.08 8.65
CA ASN A 127 -15.02 11.19 8.92
C ASN A 127 -15.80 11.29 7.61
N GLN A 128 -17.03 10.77 7.60
CA GLN A 128 -17.87 10.78 6.41
C GLN A 128 -18.02 12.21 5.84
N GLY A 129 -17.89 12.34 4.53
CA GLY A 129 -17.91 13.62 3.83
C GLY A 129 -16.58 14.37 3.80
N THR A 130 -15.52 13.83 4.41
CA THR A 130 -14.17 14.38 4.37
C THR A 130 -13.31 13.53 3.42
N SER A 131 -12.68 14.18 2.44
CA SER A 131 -11.72 13.49 1.58
C SER A 131 -10.36 13.34 2.27
N PRO A 132 -9.59 12.26 2.01
CA PRO A 132 -8.20 12.19 2.42
C PRO A 132 -7.38 13.43 2.02
N ALA A 133 -7.69 14.05 0.89
CA ALA A 133 -6.99 15.25 0.40
C ALA A 133 -7.24 16.50 1.27
N ASP A 134 -8.31 16.51 2.04
CA ASP A 134 -8.69 17.66 2.90
C ASP A 134 -8.00 17.61 4.27
N LEU A 135 -7.36 16.48 4.60
CA LEU A 135 -6.68 16.31 5.88
C LEU A 135 -5.19 16.67 5.78
N PRO A 136 -4.60 17.25 6.84
CA PRO A 136 -3.18 17.52 6.88
C PRO A 136 -2.34 16.25 6.64
N PRO A 137 -1.25 16.29 5.88
CA PRO A 137 -0.38 15.12 5.64
C PRO A 137 0.14 14.45 6.92
N ALA A 138 0.29 15.20 8.02
CA ALA A 138 0.68 14.68 9.32
C ALA A 138 -0.36 13.73 9.94
N THR A 139 -1.61 13.78 9.51
CA THR A 139 -2.71 12.93 10.01
C THR A 139 -2.38 11.46 9.92
N TRP A 140 -1.75 11.04 8.83
CA TRP A 140 -1.43 9.63 8.58
C TRP A 140 -0.39 9.09 9.56
N ALA A 141 0.64 9.89 9.85
CA ALA A 141 1.65 9.54 10.85
C ALA A 141 1.07 9.56 12.28
N GLN A 142 0.20 10.52 12.59
CA GLN A 142 -0.49 10.60 13.88
C GLN A 142 -1.41 9.38 14.10
N ALA A 143 -2.15 8.96 13.08
CA ALA A 143 -3.00 7.78 13.14
C ALA A 143 -2.18 6.50 13.42
N SER A 144 -1.06 6.32 12.70
CA SER A 144 -0.18 5.18 12.93
C SER A 144 0.44 5.19 14.33
N ALA A 145 0.86 6.36 14.83
CA ALA A 145 1.39 6.49 16.19
C ALA A 145 0.34 6.19 17.26
N ALA A 146 -0.93 6.58 17.03
CA ALA A 146 -2.02 6.24 17.93
C ALA A 146 -2.33 4.72 17.91
N LEU A 147 -2.22 4.08 16.74
CA LEU A 147 -2.32 2.62 16.63
C LEU A 147 -1.15 1.90 17.31
N ASP A 148 0.06 2.44 17.26
CA ASP A 148 1.22 1.91 17.99
C ASP A 148 0.96 1.94 19.51
N GLN A 149 0.36 3.02 20.01
CA GLN A 149 -0.02 3.14 21.43
C GLN A 149 -1.15 2.16 21.80
N ALA A 150 -2.18 2.02 20.95
CA ALA A 150 -3.28 1.09 21.16
C ALA A 150 -2.80 -0.37 21.19
N ALA A 151 -1.83 -0.72 20.31
CA ALA A 151 -1.24 -2.05 20.26
C ALA A 151 -0.40 -2.38 21.51
N ALA A 152 0.30 -1.39 22.07
CA ALA A 152 1.10 -1.55 23.27
C ALA A 152 0.26 -1.60 24.57
N GLY A 153 -1.00 -1.14 24.50
CA GLY A 153 -1.93 -1.14 25.64
C GLY A 153 -2.63 -2.49 25.82
N SER A 154 -3.23 -2.69 27.00
CA SER A 154 -4.09 -3.85 27.28
C SER A 154 -5.50 -3.72 26.71
N ASP A 155 -5.89 -2.53 26.26
CA ASP A 155 -7.24 -2.22 25.81
C ASP A 155 -7.39 -2.53 24.32
N GLN A 156 -7.40 -3.81 23.99
CA GLN A 156 -7.74 -4.26 22.64
C GLN A 156 -9.25 -4.21 22.44
N ASN A 157 -9.68 -3.61 21.35
CA ASN A 157 -11.10 -3.46 21.05
C ASN A 157 -11.58 -4.57 20.13
N GLU A 158 -12.76 -5.11 20.40
CA GLU A 158 -13.48 -5.91 19.43
C GLU A 158 -14.04 -4.99 18.33
N VAL A 159 -13.57 -5.17 17.09
CA VAL A 159 -13.92 -4.33 15.96
C VAL A 159 -14.62 -5.17 14.88
N LYS A 160 -15.80 -4.74 14.47
CA LYS A 160 -16.48 -5.25 13.28
C LYS A 160 -15.97 -4.47 12.07
N ILE A 161 -15.18 -5.13 11.24
CA ILE A 161 -14.58 -4.54 10.06
C ILE A 161 -15.43 -4.86 8.83
N VAL A 162 -15.66 -3.83 8.03
CA VAL A 162 -16.17 -3.93 6.66
C VAL A 162 -15.16 -3.21 5.76
N LEU A 163 -14.38 -3.98 4.99
CA LEU A 163 -13.28 -3.47 4.17
C LEU A 163 -13.50 -3.85 2.70
N PRO A 164 -13.47 -2.90 1.76
CA PRO A 164 -13.62 -3.24 0.34
C PRO A 164 -12.44 -4.06 -0.16
N LYS A 165 -12.71 -5.04 -1.04
CA LYS A 165 -11.66 -5.68 -1.83
C LYS A 165 -11.06 -4.66 -2.76
N LEU A 166 -9.76 -4.75 -2.98
CA LEU A 166 -9.04 -3.88 -3.91
C LEU A 166 -8.39 -4.71 -5.02
N ASP A 167 -8.55 -4.22 -6.22
CA ASP A 167 -7.81 -4.64 -7.39
C ASP A 167 -7.45 -3.38 -8.20
N LEU A 168 -6.43 -2.66 -7.71
CA LEU A 168 -6.04 -1.37 -8.24
C LEU A 168 -4.76 -1.48 -9.05
N THR A 169 -4.80 -0.93 -10.25
CA THR A 169 -3.62 -0.69 -11.07
C THR A 169 -3.56 0.80 -11.36
N SER A 170 -2.51 1.47 -10.88
CA SER A 170 -2.28 2.83 -11.33
C SER A 170 -1.79 2.82 -12.78
N GLY A 171 -2.22 3.81 -13.58
CA GLY A 171 -1.45 4.19 -14.77
C GLY A 171 -0.05 4.69 -14.38
N PRO A 172 0.84 4.90 -15.34
CA PRO A 172 2.12 5.57 -15.10
C PRO A 172 1.88 6.97 -14.54
N VAL A 173 2.45 7.25 -13.37
CA VAL A 173 2.41 8.57 -12.73
C VAL A 173 3.79 9.21 -12.87
N GLU A 174 3.84 10.36 -13.53
CA GLU A 174 5.07 11.13 -13.69
C GLU A 174 5.36 11.92 -12.40
N LEU A 175 6.52 11.69 -11.79
CA LEU A 175 6.89 12.25 -10.50
C LEU A 175 7.98 13.32 -10.58
N LEU A 176 8.57 13.58 -11.75
CA LEU A 176 9.75 14.42 -11.89
C LEU A 176 9.54 15.83 -11.33
N GLU A 177 8.43 16.47 -11.70
CA GLU A 177 8.15 17.85 -11.24
C GLU A 177 7.88 17.91 -9.73
N MET A 178 7.21 16.90 -9.18
CA MET A 178 7.00 16.79 -7.72
C MET A 178 8.33 16.64 -6.98
N LEU A 179 9.22 15.80 -7.47
CA LEU A 179 10.54 15.58 -6.85
C LEU A 179 11.43 16.81 -6.94
N LYS A 180 11.38 17.56 -8.04
CA LYS A 180 12.05 18.85 -8.16
C LYS A 180 11.54 19.86 -7.11
N ALA A 181 10.22 19.93 -6.94
CA ALA A 181 9.59 20.78 -5.92
C ALA A 181 10.01 20.40 -4.49
N LEU A 182 10.34 19.12 -4.25
CA LEU A 182 10.89 18.62 -2.99
C LEU A 182 12.40 18.77 -2.86
N GLY A 183 13.07 19.39 -3.85
CA GLY A 183 14.50 19.70 -3.81
C GLY A 183 15.41 18.66 -4.45
N LEU A 184 14.88 17.70 -5.22
CA LEU A 184 15.72 16.79 -6.00
C LEU A 184 16.41 17.57 -7.13
N ASP A 185 17.75 17.56 -7.11
CA ASP A 185 18.52 18.06 -8.24
C ASP A 185 18.51 17.03 -9.36
N THR A 186 17.91 17.38 -10.48
CA THR A 186 17.79 16.53 -11.67
C THR A 186 18.65 17.00 -12.84
N SER A 187 19.43 18.11 -12.63
CA SER A 187 20.13 18.79 -13.71
C SER A 187 21.37 18.04 -14.19
N SER A 188 21.98 17.23 -13.34
CA SER A 188 23.22 16.51 -13.68
C SER A 188 23.34 15.18 -12.94
N LEU A 189 23.74 14.17 -13.68
CA LEU A 189 24.19 12.86 -13.19
C LEU A 189 25.66 12.62 -13.53
N ASP A 190 26.50 13.65 -13.44
CA ASP A 190 27.91 13.59 -13.84
C ASP A 190 28.71 12.52 -13.07
N GLY A 191 28.26 12.10 -11.89
CA GLY A 191 28.79 10.94 -11.18
C GLY A 191 28.58 9.61 -11.89
N ILE A 192 27.67 9.54 -12.87
CA ILE A 192 27.41 8.36 -13.73
C ILE A 192 28.07 8.58 -15.09
N ALA A 193 27.71 9.65 -15.79
CA ALA A 193 28.36 10.08 -17.03
C ALA A 193 28.11 11.56 -17.28
N LEU A 194 29.07 12.23 -17.89
CA LEU A 194 28.98 13.65 -18.21
C LEU A 194 27.79 13.95 -19.14
N GLY A 195 27.03 14.98 -18.83
CA GLY A 195 25.92 15.45 -19.64
C GLY A 195 24.63 14.62 -19.50
N LEU A 196 24.57 13.69 -18.55
CA LEU A 196 23.33 13.02 -18.20
C LEU A 196 22.49 13.87 -17.25
N SER A 197 21.18 13.88 -17.49
CA SER A 197 20.16 14.47 -16.59
C SER A 197 18.98 13.53 -16.47
N ILE A 198 18.20 13.70 -15.40
CA ILE A 198 16.95 12.97 -15.23
C ILE A 198 15.88 13.65 -16.08
N SER A 199 15.35 12.94 -17.07
CA SER A 199 14.29 13.44 -17.96
C SER A 199 12.91 12.89 -17.61
N GLN A 200 12.83 11.77 -16.88
CA GLN A 200 11.57 11.12 -16.52
C GLN A 200 11.74 10.33 -15.22
N VAL A 201 10.73 10.42 -14.34
CA VAL A 201 10.60 9.58 -13.15
C VAL A 201 9.17 9.06 -13.11
N VAL A 202 8.98 7.78 -13.32
CA VAL A 202 7.66 7.17 -13.45
C VAL A 202 7.45 6.15 -12.34
N GLN A 203 6.29 6.24 -11.70
CA GLN A 203 5.81 5.24 -10.74
C GLN A 203 4.59 4.51 -11.31
N GLN A 204 4.57 3.20 -11.16
CA GLN A 204 3.38 2.36 -11.34
C GLN A 204 3.17 1.53 -10.08
N VAL A 205 1.92 1.40 -9.68
CA VAL A 205 1.54 0.63 -8.49
C VAL A 205 0.45 -0.36 -8.87
N ARG A 206 0.61 -1.59 -8.43
CA ARG A 206 -0.43 -2.61 -8.41
C ARG A 206 -0.70 -2.98 -6.97
N LEU A 207 -1.96 -2.86 -6.54
CA LEU A 207 -2.39 -3.18 -5.19
C LEU A 207 -3.59 -4.13 -5.25
N LEU A 208 -3.41 -5.33 -4.71
CA LEU A 208 -4.45 -6.31 -4.53
C LEU A 208 -4.68 -6.49 -3.03
N VAL A 209 -5.92 -6.43 -2.58
CA VAL A 209 -6.31 -6.74 -1.20
C VAL A 209 -7.56 -7.60 -1.27
N ASP A 210 -7.47 -8.80 -0.73
CA ASP A 210 -8.56 -9.76 -0.69
C ASP A 210 -8.67 -10.46 0.67
N GLU A 211 -9.47 -11.50 0.75
CA GLU A 211 -9.76 -12.22 1.97
C GLU A 211 -8.52 -12.86 2.61
N GLU A 212 -7.56 -13.28 1.78
CA GLU A 212 -6.34 -13.97 2.22
C GLU A 212 -5.25 -12.99 2.65
N GLY A 213 -5.23 -11.77 2.07
CA GLY A 213 -4.16 -10.82 2.33
C GLY A 213 -4.00 -9.72 1.30
N THR A 214 -2.77 -9.26 1.19
CA THR A 214 -2.32 -8.37 0.12
C THR A 214 -1.46 -9.17 -0.84
N VAL A 215 -1.88 -9.28 -2.12
CA VAL A 215 -1.26 -10.13 -3.15
C VAL A 215 -1.05 -11.56 -2.65
N ALA A 216 -2.11 -12.26 -2.29
CA ALA A 216 -2.04 -13.64 -1.82
C ALA A 216 -1.87 -14.62 -2.99
N ALA A 217 -0.75 -15.36 -2.97
CA ALA A 217 -0.69 -16.66 -3.62
C ALA A 217 -1.24 -17.69 -2.64
N ALA A 218 -2.32 -18.35 -2.99
CA ALA A 218 -3.05 -19.27 -2.14
C ALA A 218 -2.16 -20.41 -1.60
N LEU A 219 -2.04 -20.48 -0.30
CA LEU A 219 -1.70 -21.70 0.45
C LEU A 219 -2.52 -21.65 1.74
N THR A 220 -3.54 -22.50 1.79
CA THR A 220 -4.50 -22.54 2.89
C THR A 220 -4.01 -23.48 3.98
N GLU A 221 -3.65 -22.96 5.15
CA GLU A 221 -3.74 -23.69 6.40
C GLU A 221 -4.39 -22.80 7.46
N VAL A 222 -5.60 -23.18 7.87
CA VAL A 222 -6.37 -22.47 8.89
C VAL A 222 -5.97 -22.99 10.26
N GLY A 223 -5.17 -22.23 10.99
CA GLY A 223 -4.95 -22.43 12.41
C GLY A 223 -6.00 -21.68 13.23
N LEU A 224 -6.89 -22.40 13.92
CA LEU A 224 -7.84 -21.82 14.87
C LEU A 224 -7.12 -21.55 16.21
N THR A 225 -6.98 -20.30 16.60
CA THR A 225 -6.63 -19.93 17.96
C THR A 225 -7.89 -19.62 18.76
N ALA A 226 -8.04 -20.27 19.91
CA ALA A 226 -9.14 -20.03 20.82
C ALA A 226 -8.98 -18.65 21.48
N GLY A 227 -9.91 -17.75 21.25
CA GLY A 227 -9.95 -16.44 21.86
C GLY A 227 -10.35 -16.47 23.33
N ALA A 228 -9.81 -15.53 24.10
CA ALA A 228 -10.26 -15.25 25.46
C ALA A 228 -11.72 -14.78 25.47
N ALA A 229 -12.41 -14.98 26.60
CA ALA A 229 -13.81 -14.59 26.76
C ALA A 229 -14.00 -13.08 26.47
N PRO A 230 -15.02 -12.70 25.70
CA PRO A 230 -15.23 -11.32 25.32
C PRO A 230 -15.60 -10.46 26.53
N ASP A 231 -14.96 -9.29 26.64
CA ASP A 231 -15.44 -8.21 27.49
C ASP A 231 -16.83 -7.76 26.97
N GLN A 232 -17.74 -7.40 27.88
CA GLN A 232 -19.14 -7.08 27.55
C GLN A 232 -19.31 -5.70 26.86
N SER A 233 -18.26 -5.11 26.34
CA SER A 233 -18.34 -3.90 25.54
C SER A 233 -18.89 -4.21 24.15
N LYS A 234 -19.82 -3.37 23.66
CA LYS A 234 -20.35 -3.54 22.30
C LYS A 234 -19.23 -3.36 21.28
N PRO A 235 -19.09 -4.29 20.30
CA PRO A 235 -18.07 -4.14 19.25
C PRO A 235 -18.15 -2.80 18.55
N ILE A 236 -16.99 -2.26 18.19
CA ILE A 236 -16.86 -1.01 17.42
C ILE A 236 -17.14 -1.33 15.95
N ASP A 237 -18.10 -0.66 15.33
CA ASP A 237 -18.32 -0.75 13.89
C ASP A 237 -17.28 0.13 13.15
N PHE A 238 -16.50 -0.49 12.24
CA PHE A 238 -15.54 0.17 11.37
C PHE A 238 -15.83 -0.18 9.92
N VAL A 239 -16.60 0.69 9.25
CA VAL A 239 -17.12 0.48 7.90
C VAL A 239 -16.40 1.39 6.92
N VAL A 240 -15.61 0.81 6.01
CA VAL A 240 -14.79 1.53 5.03
C VAL A 240 -15.58 1.64 3.72
N ASP A 241 -16.59 2.49 3.69
CA ASP A 241 -17.52 2.69 2.57
C ASP A 241 -17.34 4.03 1.83
N HIS A 242 -16.26 4.75 2.13
CA HIS A 242 -15.90 6.03 1.53
C HIS A 242 -14.37 6.21 1.51
N PRO A 243 -13.81 7.27 0.86
CA PRO A 243 -12.37 7.43 0.68
C PRO A 243 -11.56 7.33 1.96
N TYR A 244 -10.47 6.58 1.88
CA TYR A 244 -9.61 6.27 3.01
C TYR A 244 -8.14 6.19 2.61
N VAL A 245 -7.24 6.12 3.59
CA VAL A 245 -5.82 5.88 3.37
C VAL A 245 -5.45 4.53 3.94
N LEU A 246 -4.72 3.73 3.17
CA LEU A 246 -4.03 2.56 3.68
C LEU A 246 -2.53 2.80 3.74
N ARG A 247 -1.89 2.19 4.74
CA ARG A 247 -0.44 2.24 4.92
C ARG A 247 0.07 0.84 5.25
N LEU A 248 0.95 0.32 4.40
CA LEU A 248 1.70 -0.90 4.71
C LEU A 248 2.94 -0.52 5.48
N ARG A 249 3.10 -1.10 6.66
CA ARG A 249 4.16 -0.73 7.59
C ARG A 249 4.99 -1.93 8.03
N ASP A 250 6.27 -1.70 8.16
CA ASP A 250 7.15 -2.50 8.98
C ASP A 250 7.12 -1.93 10.41
N LEU A 251 6.56 -2.70 11.33
CA LEU A 251 6.37 -2.26 12.71
C LEU A 251 7.68 -2.23 13.49
N ALA A 252 8.64 -3.09 13.16
CA ALA A 252 9.93 -3.16 13.84
C ALA A 252 10.76 -1.89 13.61
N THR A 253 10.71 -1.34 12.41
CA THR A 253 11.45 -0.12 12.04
C THR A 253 10.58 1.15 12.05
N GLY A 254 9.26 1.00 12.14
CA GLY A 254 8.29 2.10 11.97
C GLY A 254 8.18 2.61 10.53
N THR A 255 8.83 1.94 9.58
CA THR A 255 8.88 2.37 8.18
C THR A 255 7.54 2.15 7.48
N THR A 256 7.08 3.15 6.74
CA THR A 256 5.96 2.99 5.81
C THR A 256 6.49 2.53 4.45
N LEU A 257 6.14 1.31 4.05
CA LEU A 257 6.54 0.71 2.78
C LEU A 257 5.69 1.22 1.62
N VAL A 258 4.37 1.30 1.84
CA VAL A 258 3.41 1.81 0.87
C VAL A 258 2.41 2.69 1.60
N GLN A 259 2.02 3.81 0.98
CA GLN A 259 0.87 4.62 1.39
C GLN A 259 0.03 4.92 0.16
N ALA A 260 -1.26 4.67 0.25
CA ALA A 260 -2.19 4.91 -0.84
C ALA A 260 -3.47 5.58 -0.32
N ALA A 261 -3.90 6.65 -0.99
CA ALA A 261 -5.23 7.21 -0.82
C ALA A 261 -6.18 6.51 -1.79
N ILE A 262 -7.15 5.81 -1.25
CA ILE A 262 -8.14 5.05 -2.01
C ILE A 262 -9.38 5.92 -2.17
N MET A 263 -9.55 6.51 -3.33
CA MET A 263 -10.67 7.40 -3.65
C MET A 263 -11.90 6.64 -4.16
N GLY A 264 -11.69 5.39 -4.55
CA GLY A 264 -12.70 4.42 -4.93
C GLY A 264 -12.05 3.06 -5.20
N PRO A 265 -12.67 1.94 -4.80
CA PRO A 265 -12.25 0.64 -5.27
C PRO A 265 -12.44 0.59 -6.78
N ALA A 266 -11.56 -0.12 -7.49
CA ALA A 266 -11.77 -0.36 -8.91
C ALA A 266 -13.07 -1.13 -9.14
N ALA A 267 -13.75 -0.77 -10.20
CA ALA A 267 -14.95 -1.49 -10.64
C ALA A 267 -14.54 -2.76 -11.37
#